data_570e74ad0f5386bfced9d81c2b48b84a
#
_entry.id   570e74ad0f5386bfced9d81c2b48b84a
#
_cell.length_a   1.000
_cell.length_b   1.000
_cell.length_c   1.000
_cell.angle_alpha   90.00
_cell.angle_beta   90.00
_cell.angle_gamma   90.00
#
_symmetry.space_group_name_H-M   'P 1'
#
loop_
_entity.id
_entity.type
_entity.pdbx_description
1 polymer ?
#
loop_
_entity_poly.entity_id
_entity_poly.type
_entity_poly.pdbx_seq_one_letter_code
_entity_poly.pdbx_strand_id
1 'polypeptide(L)'
;MNNMKKKLVLFASVAIALASCQTTPKEDYSWIKKGLDVASAQLHLTAEEIDGTGQLPRSIRTGYDMDFLCRQLERDPSTFQDSLRPQPTPEQMGKRRLCVVYDWTSGFFPGSLWYAYELTGNDTLKADAIQYTNLLNPVRYYKGTHDLGFMINCSYGNAERLAPNDTIKAVMKETADNLCGRFNDSIGAIRSWDFGSWNFPVIIDNMMNLDLLFTVSKWTGDNKYKDIAIKHAVTTMNNHFRPDYTCWHVVSYNNDGTVERKQTHQGKNDDSSWSRGQAWAVYGYTSCYRETNDTTFLNFAVNIADMIMERVKTDDAIPYWDYDAPVTEETPRDASAAAVTAAGFIELSTMVPDGKKYLDYAEKILKSLSSDAYLAKAGENQGFILLHSVGSLPNGSEIDTPLNYADYYFLEGLMRKRDLEKK
;
A
#
# COMPACT_ATOMS: atom_id res chain seq x y z
N MET A 1 19.20 -87.80 42.96
CA MET A 1 20.23 -86.79 43.17
C MET A 1 20.72 -86.33 41.78
N ASN A 2 20.16 -85.36 41.15
CA ASN A 2 20.79 -84.64 40.06
C ASN A 2 19.95 -83.37 39.73
N ASN A 3 20.58 -82.27 40.05
CA ASN A 3 20.08 -80.91 39.77
C ASN A 3 20.17 -80.61 38.29
N MET A 4 19.03 -80.44 37.62
CA MET A 4 18.97 -79.80 36.27
C MET A 4 18.58 -78.35 36.42
N LYS A 5 19.56 -77.46 36.17
CA LYS A 5 19.36 -76.01 36.03
C LYS A 5 18.69 -75.72 34.68
N LYS A 6 17.48 -75.25 34.74
CA LYS A 6 16.81 -74.66 33.53
C LYS A 6 17.41 -73.26 33.27
N LYS A 7 18.05 -73.08 32.11
CA LYS A 7 18.41 -71.74 31.56
C LYS A 7 17.21 -71.13 30.93
N LEU A 8 16.78 -70.00 31.48
CA LEU A 8 15.76 -69.12 30.84
C LEU A 8 16.46 -68.26 29.76
N VAL A 9 16.09 -68.44 28.53
CA VAL A 9 16.56 -67.58 27.44
C VAL A 9 15.55 -66.40 27.28
N LEU A 10 16.00 -65.19 27.61
CA LEU A 10 15.24 -63.97 27.46
C LEU A 10 15.41 -63.47 26.03
N PHE A 11 14.37 -63.52 25.21
CA PHE A 11 14.33 -62.82 23.90
C PHE A 11 14.04 -61.34 24.13
N ALA A 12 15.04 -60.48 23.93
CA ALA A 12 14.86 -59.06 23.88
C ALA A 12 14.38 -58.68 22.46
N SER A 13 13.11 -58.31 22.33
CA SER A 13 12.57 -57.75 21.11
C SER A 13 13.02 -56.28 20.99
N VAL A 14 13.95 -56.01 20.09
CA VAL A 14 14.34 -54.64 19.72
C VAL A 14 13.26 -54.10 18.80
N ALA A 15 12.36 -53.23 19.29
CA ALA A 15 11.45 -52.45 18.50
C ALA A 15 12.26 -51.30 17.84
N ILE A 16 12.53 -51.44 16.55
CA ILE A 16 13.08 -50.35 15.72
C ILE A 16 11.93 -49.35 15.51
N ALA A 17 11.96 -48.24 16.25
CA ALA A 17 11.10 -47.08 15.97
C ALA A 17 11.61 -46.44 14.65
N LEU A 18 10.94 -46.68 13.55
CA LEU A 18 11.07 -45.90 12.33
C LEU A 18 10.51 -44.49 12.62
N ALA A 19 11.40 -43.57 13.01
CA ALA A 19 11.11 -42.15 12.96
C ALA A 19 10.89 -41.79 11.49
N SER A 20 9.63 -41.67 11.05
CA SER A 20 9.31 -41.05 9.81
C SER A 20 9.71 -39.56 9.93
N CYS A 21 10.84 -39.21 9.35
CA CYS A 21 11.10 -37.80 9.00
C CYS A 21 9.94 -37.35 8.09
N GLN A 22 8.94 -36.74 8.65
CA GLN A 22 8.03 -35.91 7.87
C GLN A 22 8.89 -34.72 7.41
N THR A 23 9.38 -34.80 6.18
CA THR A 23 9.88 -33.61 5.48
C THR A 23 8.66 -32.71 5.32
N THR A 24 8.62 -31.60 6.09
CA THR A 24 7.72 -30.50 5.81
C THR A 24 7.84 -30.19 4.31
N PRO A 25 6.71 -30.10 3.58
CA PRO A 25 6.76 -29.74 2.17
C PRO A 25 7.55 -28.42 2.07
N LYS A 26 8.57 -28.39 1.21
CA LYS A 26 9.26 -27.15 0.90
C LYS A 26 8.20 -26.20 0.37
N GLU A 27 8.03 -25.05 1.03
CA GLU A 27 7.10 -24.04 0.55
C GLU A 27 7.44 -23.67 -0.91
N ASP A 28 6.42 -23.57 -1.75
CA ASP A 28 6.56 -23.21 -3.15
C ASP A 28 6.60 -21.69 -3.28
N TYR A 29 7.79 -21.15 -3.56
CA TYR A 29 8.02 -19.71 -3.81
C TYR A 29 8.10 -19.36 -5.31
N SER A 30 7.67 -20.24 -6.19
CA SER A 30 7.66 -20.00 -7.64
C SER A 30 6.85 -18.77 -8.04
N TRP A 31 5.79 -18.46 -7.30
CA TRP A 31 4.96 -17.28 -7.49
C TRP A 31 5.70 -15.96 -7.19
N ILE A 32 6.63 -15.93 -6.22
CA ILE A 32 7.49 -14.76 -5.96
C ILE A 32 8.39 -14.53 -7.17
N LYS A 33 9.06 -15.59 -7.66
CA LYS A 33 9.92 -15.49 -8.83
C LYS A 33 9.15 -15.01 -10.05
N LYS A 34 7.95 -15.55 -10.29
CA LYS A 34 7.08 -15.13 -11.39
C LYS A 34 6.77 -13.64 -11.33
N GLY A 35 6.35 -13.14 -10.15
CA GLY A 35 6.08 -11.71 -9.93
C GLY A 35 7.29 -10.83 -10.22
N LEU A 36 8.49 -11.25 -9.78
CA LEU A 36 9.74 -10.52 -9.99
C LEU A 36 10.20 -10.51 -11.45
N ASP A 37 10.08 -11.62 -12.16
CA ASP A 37 10.43 -11.72 -13.58
C ASP A 37 9.56 -10.75 -14.41
N VAL A 38 8.25 -10.71 -14.15
CA VAL A 38 7.32 -9.75 -14.78
C VAL A 38 7.67 -8.32 -14.40
N ALA A 39 7.85 -8.04 -13.11
CA ALA A 39 8.15 -6.69 -12.62
C ALA A 39 9.42 -6.12 -13.25
N SER A 40 10.50 -6.91 -13.32
CA SER A 40 11.76 -6.46 -13.89
C SER A 40 11.62 -6.10 -15.38
N ALA A 41 10.90 -6.93 -16.15
CA ALA A 41 10.66 -6.68 -17.57
C ALA A 41 9.79 -5.43 -17.78
N GLN A 42 8.70 -5.30 -17.04
CA GLN A 42 7.74 -4.20 -17.16
C GLN A 42 8.36 -2.85 -16.78
N LEU A 43 9.06 -2.79 -15.66
CA LEU A 43 9.65 -1.56 -15.13
C LEU A 43 10.76 -1.02 -16.05
N HIS A 44 11.64 -1.90 -16.53
CA HIS A 44 12.71 -1.47 -17.44
C HIS A 44 12.15 -1.00 -18.79
N LEU A 45 11.24 -1.77 -19.39
CA LEU A 45 10.55 -1.36 -20.63
C LEU A 45 9.89 0.00 -20.48
N THR A 46 9.21 0.22 -19.35
CA THR A 46 8.56 1.51 -19.08
C THR A 46 9.59 2.63 -18.94
N ALA A 47 10.72 2.38 -18.25
CA ALA A 47 11.77 3.37 -18.08
C ALA A 47 12.34 3.82 -19.43
N GLU A 48 12.60 2.87 -20.36
CA GLU A 48 13.07 3.18 -21.72
C GLU A 48 12.04 3.97 -22.53
N GLU A 49 10.76 3.56 -22.49
CA GLU A 49 9.69 4.19 -23.29
C GLU A 49 9.35 5.61 -22.87
N ILE A 50 9.51 5.97 -21.59
CA ILE A 50 9.21 7.32 -21.10
C ILE A 50 10.45 8.20 -20.96
N ASP A 51 11.63 7.70 -21.32
CA ASP A 51 12.87 8.47 -21.23
C ASP A 51 12.78 9.79 -22.00
N GLY A 52 13.33 10.84 -21.43
CA GLY A 52 13.28 12.19 -22.00
C GLY A 52 11.90 12.90 -21.93
N THR A 53 10.83 12.24 -21.50
CA THR A 53 9.51 12.87 -21.39
C THR A 53 9.39 13.83 -20.20
N GLY A 54 10.20 13.66 -19.17
CA GLY A 54 10.08 14.38 -17.89
C GLY A 54 8.81 14.01 -17.09
N GLN A 55 8.16 12.90 -17.42
CA GLN A 55 6.92 12.43 -16.80
C GLN A 55 7.09 11.01 -16.25
N LEU A 56 6.12 10.57 -15.45
CA LEU A 56 6.11 9.27 -14.80
C LEU A 56 4.84 8.49 -15.14
N PRO A 57 4.87 7.15 -15.18
CA PRO A 57 3.69 6.35 -15.44
C PRO A 57 2.75 6.42 -14.22
N ARG A 58 1.44 6.54 -14.48
CA ARG A 58 0.42 6.56 -13.44
C ARG A 58 -0.57 5.40 -13.55
N SER A 59 -1.16 5.23 -14.73
CA SER A 59 -2.19 4.22 -15.00
C SER A 59 -2.37 4.03 -16.51
N ILE A 60 -3.44 3.35 -16.92
CA ILE A 60 -3.94 3.33 -18.29
C ILE A 60 -5.20 4.20 -18.36
N ARG A 61 -5.38 4.91 -19.48
CA ARG A 61 -6.58 5.72 -19.71
C ARG A 61 -7.77 4.82 -19.99
N THR A 62 -8.71 4.78 -19.05
CA THR A 62 -10.01 4.10 -19.19
C THR A 62 -11.12 5.14 -19.16
N GLY A 63 -12.18 4.88 -19.92
CA GLY A 63 -13.43 5.62 -19.81
C GLY A 63 -14.31 5.06 -18.70
N TYR A 64 -15.50 5.62 -18.55
CA TYR A 64 -16.55 5.11 -17.68
C TYR A 64 -17.89 5.07 -18.41
N ASP A 65 -18.73 4.16 -18.00
CA ASP A 65 -20.13 4.07 -18.39
C ASP A 65 -21.02 4.67 -17.28
N MET A 66 -21.97 5.53 -17.62
CA MET A 66 -22.81 6.21 -16.63
C MET A 66 -23.76 5.26 -15.93
N ASP A 67 -24.35 4.32 -16.67
CA ASP A 67 -25.29 3.36 -16.08
C ASP A 67 -24.55 2.42 -15.11
N PHE A 68 -23.31 2.05 -15.46
CA PHE A 68 -22.43 1.30 -14.57
C PHE A 68 -22.13 2.08 -13.29
N LEU A 69 -21.74 3.37 -13.39
CA LEU A 69 -21.49 4.20 -12.21
C LEU A 69 -22.74 4.33 -11.32
N CYS A 70 -23.92 4.55 -11.93
CA CYS A 70 -25.17 4.62 -11.18
C CYS A 70 -25.46 3.32 -10.42
N ARG A 71 -25.25 2.16 -11.05
CA ARG A 71 -25.43 0.86 -10.39
C ARG A 71 -24.45 0.68 -9.23
N GLN A 72 -23.16 0.97 -9.43
CA GLN A 72 -22.12 0.79 -8.40
C GLN A 72 -22.27 1.75 -7.22
N LEU A 73 -22.68 3.00 -7.48
CA LEU A 73 -22.83 4.03 -6.46
C LEU A 73 -24.24 4.00 -5.83
N GLU A 74 -25.19 3.30 -6.42
CA GLU A 74 -26.61 3.34 -6.06
C GLU A 74 -27.13 4.78 -6.00
N ARG A 75 -26.76 5.60 -7.01
CA ARG A 75 -27.06 7.04 -7.08
C ARG A 75 -27.65 7.44 -8.43
N ASP A 76 -28.43 8.52 -8.41
CA ASP A 76 -28.87 9.19 -9.61
C ASP A 76 -27.70 9.94 -10.29
N PRO A 77 -27.57 9.93 -11.64
CA PRO A 77 -26.49 10.59 -12.36
C PRO A 77 -26.29 12.06 -11.99
N SER A 78 -27.35 12.79 -11.72
CA SER A 78 -27.31 14.22 -11.37
C SER A 78 -26.55 14.52 -10.09
N THR A 79 -26.38 13.52 -9.20
CA THR A 79 -25.78 13.71 -7.87
C THR A 79 -24.23 13.75 -7.91
N PHE A 80 -23.59 13.36 -9.02
CA PHE A 80 -22.14 13.27 -9.11
C PHE A 80 -21.55 13.72 -10.47
N GLN A 81 -22.37 14.20 -11.41
CA GLN A 81 -21.90 14.65 -12.73
C GLN A 81 -20.80 15.69 -12.67
N ASP A 82 -20.89 16.65 -11.75
CA ASP A 82 -19.89 17.72 -11.59
C ASP A 82 -18.53 17.22 -11.06
N SER A 83 -18.49 16.02 -10.46
CA SER A 83 -17.27 15.42 -9.93
C SER A 83 -16.54 14.54 -10.94
N LEU A 84 -17.18 14.20 -12.06
CA LEU A 84 -16.64 13.27 -13.04
C LEU A 84 -15.46 13.85 -13.81
N ARG A 85 -14.47 13.01 -14.05
CA ARG A 85 -13.33 13.35 -14.90
C ARG A 85 -13.75 13.35 -16.38
N PRO A 86 -13.13 14.20 -17.21
CA PRO A 86 -13.35 14.13 -18.65
C PRO A 86 -13.04 12.75 -19.21
N GLN A 87 -13.90 12.25 -20.10
CA GLN A 87 -13.65 11.01 -20.83
C GLN A 87 -12.39 11.12 -21.69
N PRO A 88 -11.56 10.07 -21.77
CA PRO A 88 -10.49 10.00 -22.76
C PRO A 88 -11.07 10.05 -24.19
N THR A 89 -10.33 10.64 -25.13
CA THR A 89 -10.68 10.49 -26.54
C THR A 89 -10.47 9.06 -27.01
N PRO A 90 -11.09 8.62 -28.13
CA PRO A 90 -10.86 7.28 -28.69
C PRO A 90 -9.38 6.95 -28.90
N GLU A 91 -8.56 7.95 -29.31
CA GLU A 91 -7.11 7.78 -29.54
C GLU A 91 -6.32 7.63 -28.24
N GLN A 92 -6.84 8.14 -27.13
CA GLN A 92 -6.23 8.06 -25.80
C GLN A 92 -6.60 6.76 -25.07
N MET A 93 -7.75 6.14 -25.42
CA MET A 93 -8.23 4.92 -24.77
C MET A 93 -7.20 3.80 -24.82
N GLY A 94 -6.99 3.12 -23.69
CA GLY A 94 -6.04 2.01 -23.57
C GLY A 94 -4.56 2.44 -23.61
N LYS A 95 -4.26 3.75 -23.71
CA LYS A 95 -2.89 4.24 -23.68
C LYS A 95 -2.42 4.53 -22.26
N ARG A 96 -1.12 4.38 -22.03
CA ARG A 96 -0.48 4.78 -20.77
C ARG A 96 -0.82 6.23 -20.44
N ARG A 97 -1.27 6.46 -19.21
CA ARG A 97 -1.44 7.77 -18.63
C ARG A 97 -0.15 8.15 -17.90
N LEU A 98 0.49 9.20 -18.34
CA LEU A 98 1.64 9.79 -17.64
C LEU A 98 1.16 10.91 -16.72
N CYS A 99 1.96 11.20 -15.68
CA CYS A 99 1.77 12.30 -14.76
C CYS A 99 3.03 13.14 -14.61
N VAL A 100 2.84 14.38 -14.19
CA VAL A 100 3.94 15.31 -13.85
C VAL A 100 4.53 14.96 -12.48
N VAL A 101 5.71 15.47 -12.20
CA VAL A 101 6.42 15.21 -10.93
C VAL A 101 5.67 15.65 -9.67
N TYR A 102 4.71 16.58 -9.81
CA TYR A 102 3.86 17.07 -8.71
C TYR A 102 2.57 16.27 -8.51
N ASP A 103 2.36 15.20 -9.28
CA ASP A 103 1.26 14.26 -9.05
C ASP A 103 1.58 13.40 -7.81
N TRP A 104 0.57 13.16 -6.97
CA TRP A 104 0.73 12.40 -5.73
C TRP A 104 1.29 10.99 -5.94
N THR A 105 1.11 10.44 -7.15
CA THR A 105 1.60 9.10 -7.50
C THR A 105 3.03 9.07 -8.02
N SER A 106 3.69 10.21 -8.16
CA SER A 106 4.98 10.32 -8.86
C SER A 106 6.12 9.54 -8.21
N GLY A 107 6.07 9.31 -6.89
CA GLY A 107 7.10 8.59 -6.15
C GLY A 107 7.10 7.07 -6.32
N PHE A 108 5.98 6.49 -6.77
CA PHE A 108 5.83 5.03 -6.76
C PHE A 108 6.63 4.33 -7.87
N PHE A 109 6.71 4.90 -9.06
CA PHE A 109 7.49 4.29 -10.13
C PHE A 109 8.99 4.19 -9.80
N PRO A 110 9.68 5.28 -9.41
CA PRO A 110 11.07 5.15 -8.96
C PRO A 110 11.20 4.25 -7.72
N GLY A 111 10.22 4.26 -6.81
CA GLY A 111 10.20 3.34 -5.67
C GLY A 111 10.11 1.87 -6.09
N SER A 112 9.29 1.55 -7.09
CA SER A 112 9.18 0.21 -7.66
C SER A 112 10.49 -0.25 -8.31
N LEU A 113 11.19 0.65 -9.00
CA LEU A 113 12.53 0.38 -9.56
C LEU A 113 13.55 0.05 -8.46
N TRP A 114 13.53 0.78 -7.34
CA TRP A 114 14.37 0.49 -6.18
C TRP A 114 14.08 -0.87 -5.57
N TYR A 115 12.81 -1.24 -5.36
CA TYR A 115 12.46 -2.58 -4.85
C TYR A 115 12.85 -3.68 -5.84
N ALA A 116 12.61 -3.48 -7.12
CA ALA A 116 13.02 -4.45 -8.13
C ALA A 116 14.55 -4.65 -8.17
N TYR A 117 15.32 -3.56 -8.05
CA TYR A 117 16.78 -3.64 -7.88
C TYR A 117 17.16 -4.44 -6.62
N GLU A 118 16.58 -4.14 -5.46
CA GLU A 118 16.91 -4.81 -4.21
C GLU A 118 16.57 -6.31 -4.24
N LEU A 119 15.50 -6.67 -4.94
CA LEU A 119 15.04 -8.05 -5.07
C LEU A 119 15.88 -8.87 -6.06
N THR A 120 16.43 -8.24 -7.10
CA THR A 120 17.10 -8.91 -8.22
C THR A 120 18.60 -8.68 -8.30
N GLY A 121 19.09 -7.58 -7.73
CA GLY A 121 20.48 -7.13 -7.90
C GLY A 121 20.82 -6.61 -9.30
N ASN A 122 19.81 -6.25 -10.12
CA ASN A 122 20.00 -5.81 -11.51
C ASN A 122 20.43 -4.33 -11.55
N ASP A 123 21.68 -4.06 -11.94
CA ASP A 123 22.26 -2.72 -12.01
C ASP A 123 21.57 -1.80 -13.03
N THR A 124 20.91 -2.33 -14.06
CA THR A 124 20.10 -1.52 -14.99
C THR A 124 18.92 -0.92 -14.26
N LEU A 125 18.17 -1.71 -13.47
CA LEU A 125 17.06 -1.20 -12.65
C LEU A 125 17.54 -0.19 -11.61
N LYS A 126 18.77 -0.32 -11.09
CA LYS A 126 19.38 0.68 -10.21
C LYS A 126 19.63 1.99 -10.93
N ALA A 127 20.16 1.95 -12.15
CA ALA A 127 20.41 3.15 -12.94
C ALA A 127 19.08 3.89 -13.25
N ASP A 128 18.05 3.14 -13.66
CA ASP A 128 16.71 3.65 -13.90
C ASP A 128 16.13 4.27 -12.59
N ALA A 129 16.26 3.58 -11.46
CA ALA A 129 15.80 4.07 -10.16
C ALA A 129 16.45 5.42 -9.77
N ILE A 130 17.74 5.55 -9.97
CA ILE A 130 18.48 6.80 -9.73
C ILE A 130 17.97 7.92 -10.64
N GLN A 131 17.82 7.63 -11.95
CA GLN A 131 17.36 8.60 -12.94
C GLN A 131 15.97 9.16 -12.56
N TYR A 132 14.99 8.28 -12.34
CA TYR A 132 13.62 8.68 -12.06
C TYR A 132 13.42 9.23 -10.64
N THR A 133 14.25 8.84 -9.66
CA THR A 133 14.30 9.49 -8.36
C THR A 133 14.78 10.94 -8.48
N ASN A 134 15.85 11.19 -9.25
CA ASN A 134 16.39 12.53 -9.45
C ASN A 134 15.40 13.47 -10.17
N LEU A 135 14.51 12.94 -11.02
CA LEU A 135 13.45 13.70 -11.66
C LEU A 135 12.52 14.38 -10.63
N LEU A 136 12.34 13.77 -9.46
CA LEU A 136 11.49 14.30 -8.38
C LEU A 136 12.15 15.38 -7.51
N ASN A 137 13.41 15.76 -7.78
CA ASN A 137 14.09 16.80 -7.00
C ASN A 137 13.29 18.12 -6.83
N PRO A 138 12.51 18.62 -7.82
CA PRO A 138 11.69 19.82 -7.65
C PRO A 138 10.58 19.70 -6.60
N VAL A 139 10.14 18.49 -6.25
CA VAL A 139 9.09 18.24 -5.25
C VAL A 139 9.49 18.77 -3.86
N ARG A 140 10.79 18.89 -3.57
CA ARG A 140 11.30 19.48 -2.32
C ARG A 140 10.80 20.90 -2.04
N TYR A 141 10.33 21.60 -3.06
CA TYR A 141 9.79 22.96 -2.94
C TYR A 141 8.26 23.02 -2.97
N TYR A 142 7.60 21.88 -3.19
CA TYR A 142 6.15 21.80 -3.31
C TYR A 142 5.47 21.79 -1.94
N LYS A 143 4.36 22.56 -1.82
CA LYS A 143 3.63 22.76 -0.55
C LYS A 143 2.13 22.49 -0.66
N GLY A 144 1.64 22.14 -1.85
CA GLY A 144 0.21 22.12 -2.17
C GLY A 144 -0.54 20.84 -1.76
N THR A 145 0.13 19.85 -1.16
CA THR A 145 -0.49 18.56 -0.79
C THR A 145 0.17 17.96 0.44
N HIS A 146 -0.50 17.02 1.09
CA HIS A 146 0.09 16.15 2.10
C HIS A 146 0.85 14.96 1.52
N ASP A 147 0.66 14.64 0.23
CA ASP A 147 1.21 13.45 -0.43
C ASP A 147 2.74 13.49 -0.62
N LEU A 148 3.39 14.42 0.04
CA LEU A 148 4.83 14.59 0.00
C LEU A 148 5.59 13.34 0.47
N GLY A 149 5.02 12.57 1.39
CA GLY A 149 5.54 11.28 1.79
C GLY A 149 5.46 10.26 0.67
N PHE A 150 4.31 10.12 0.00
CA PHE A 150 4.17 9.26 -1.18
C PHE A 150 5.15 9.62 -2.29
N MET A 151 5.32 10.91 -2.58
CA MET A 151 6.23 11.36 -3.63
C MET A 151 7.70 11.10 -3.27
N ILE A 152 8.12 11.45 -2.06
CA ILE A 152 9.53 11.50 -1.68
C ILE A 152 9.97 10.30 -0.83
N ASN A 153 9.16 9.83 0.14
CA ASN A 153 9.59 8.68 0.94
C ASN A 153 9.59 7.38 0.13
N CYS A 154 8.64 7.20 -0.79
CA CYS A 154 8.64 6.02 -1.67
C CYS A 154 9.80 6.02 -2.66
N SER A 155 10.29 7.18 -3.09
CA SER A 155 11.42 7.33 -4.04
C SER A 155 12.75 7.56 -3.33
N TYR A 156 12.95 8.76 -2.79
CA TYR A 156 14.17 9.14 -2.08
C TYR A 156 14.40 8.33 -0.80
N GLY A 157 13.35 7.89 -0.11
CA GLY A 157 13.47 7.03 1.07
C GLY A 157 14.09 5.68 0.73
N ASN A 158 13.70 5.07 -0.40
CA ASN A 158 14.34 3.86 -0.90
C ASN A 158 15.77 4.13 -1.41
N ALA A 159 15.99 5.27 -2.07
CA ALA A 159 17.32 5.70 -2.48
C ALA A 159 18.27 5.90 -1.27
N GLU A 160 17.81 6.49 -0.17
CA GLU A 160 18.58 6.66 1.06
C GLU A 160 19.00 5.31 1.66
N ARG A 161 18.11 4.34 1.63
CA ARG A 161 18.35 3.00 2.17
C ARG A 161 19.36 2.19 1.34
N LEU A 162 19.37 2.37 0.01
CA LEU A 162 20.12 1.54 -0.94
C LEU A 162 21.33 2.22 -1.58
N ALA A 163 21.34 3.56 -1.64
CA ALA A 163 22.41 4.36 -2.24
C ALA A 163 22.50 5.75 -1.57
N PRO A 164 22.73 5.83 -0.24
CA PRO A 164 22.66 7.07 0.53
C PRO A 164 23.66 8.13 0.06
N ASN A 165 23.23 9.40 0.08
CA ASN A 165 24.08 10.55 -0.09
C ASN A 165 23.47 11.81 0.53
N ASP A 166 24.26 12.89 0.68
CA ASP A 166 23.82 14.11 1.34
C ASP A 166 22.71 14.85 0.59
N THR A 167 22.67 14.75 -0.75
CA THR A 167 21.61 15.38 -1.56
C THR A 167 20.27 14.73 -1.26
N ILE A 168 20.21 13.39 -1.13
CA ILE A 168 19.01 12.63 -0.79
C ILE A 168 18.45 13.12 0.55
N LYS A 169 19.30 13.19 1.58
CA LYS A 169 18.90 13.68 2.91
C LYS A 169 18.39 15.12 2.89
N ALA A 170 19.03 16.00 2.12
CA ALA A 170 18.60 17.39 1.97
C ALA A 170 17.20 17.47 1.33
N VAL A 171 16.94 16.72 0.25
CA VAL A 171 15.63 16.67 -0.41
C VAL A 171 14.55 16.19 0.57
N MET A 172 14.80 15.07 1.26
CA MET A 172 13.84 14.51 2.21
C MET A 172 13.55 15.46 3.36
N LYS A 173 14.58 16.13 3.91
CA LYS A 173 14.41 17.10 5.00
C LYS A 173 13.58 18.31 4.58
N GLU A 174 13.89 18.93 3.45
CA GLU A 174 13.13 20.08 2.95
C GLU A 174 11.67 19.72 2.66
N THR A 175 11.45 18.52 2.12
CA THR A 175 10.10 18.00 1.90
C THR A 175 9.34 17.76 3.20
N ALA A 176 10.01 17.22 4.23
CA ALA A 176 9.42 17.04 5.56
C ALA A 176 9.08 18.40 6.22
N ASP A 177 9.92 19.44 6.04
CA ASP A 177 9.60 20.79 6.49
C ASP A 177 8.34 21.33 5.82
N ASN A 178 8.16 21.10 4.52
CA ASN A 178 6.94 21.50 3.81
C ASN A 178 5.70 20.74 4.30
N LEU A 179 5.83 19.44 4.57
CA LEU A 179 4.74 18.66 5.14
C LEU A 179 4.36 19.16 6.55
N CYS A 180 5.34 19.45 7.39
CA CYS A 180 5.13 20.09 8.71
C CYS A 180 4.44 21.45 8.58
N GLY A 181 4.71 22.20 7.51
CA GLY A 181 4.05 23.49 7.24
C GLY A 181 2.55 23.40 6.99
N ARG A 182 2.01 22.20 6.74
CA ARG A 182 0.55 21.93 6.59
C ARG A 182 -0.12 21.52 7.90
N PHE A 183 0.64 21.38 8.98
CA PHE A 183 0.13 21.01 10.30
C PHE A 183 -0.53 22.21 10.98
N ASN A 184 -1.67 21.98 11.60
CA ASN A 184 -2.37 22.93 12.44
C ASN A 184 -2.40 22.40 13.88
N ASP A 185 -1.80 23.12 14.81
CA ASP A 185 -1.64 22.67 16.20
C ASP A 185 -2.98 22.64 16.97
N SER A 186 -3.92 23.57 16.68
CA SER A 186 -5.24 23.59 17.31
C SER A 186 -6.11 22.39 16.89
N ILE A 187 -5.91 21.89 15.67
CA ILE A 187 -6.60 20.71 15.15
C ILE A 187 -5.82 19.42 15.52
N GLY A 188 -4.49 19.54 15.61
CA GLY A 188 -3.60 18.40 15.81
C GLY A 188 -3.41 17.52 14.56
N ALA A 189 -3.57 18.08 13.36
CA ALA A 189 -3.52 17.32 12.11
C ALA A 189 -2.86 18.10 10.96
N ILE A 190 -2.38 17.38 9.97
CA ILE A 190 -1.82 17.87 8.72
C ILE A 190 -2.96 17.96 7.69
N ARG A 191 -3.15 19.14 7.09
CA ARG A 191 -4.14 19.37 6.03
C ARG A 191 -3.80 18.58 4.78
N SER A 192 -4.78 17.86 4.22
CA SER A 192 -4.55 16.99 3.07
C SER A 192 -4.45 17.76 1.75
N TRP A 193 -5.44 18.56 1.40
CA TRP A 193 -5.50 19.33 0.15
C TRP A 193 -6.15 20.70 0.34
N ASP A 194 -6.13 21.53 -0.71
CA ASP A 194 -6.63 22.90 -0.67
C ASP A 194 -7.77 23.15 -1.65
N PHE A 195 -8.43 22.09 -2.14
CA PHE A 195 -9.60 22.14 -3.02
C PHE A 195 -10.86 21.65 -2.33
N GLY A 196 -12.00 21.83 -3.00
CA GLY A 196 -13.32 21.43 -2.50
C GLY A 196 -13.92 22.41 -1.49
N SER A 197 -14.99 22.00 -0.85
CA SER A 197 -15.80 22.85 0.07
C SER A 197 -15.52 22.57 1.55
N TRP A 198 -14.45 21.86 1.88
CA TRP A 198 -14.05 21.53 3.25
C TRP A 198 -13.25 22.68 3.89
N ASN A 199 -13.49 22.95 5.16
CA ASN A 199 -12.71 23.98 5.88
C ASN A 199 -11.26 23.54 6.09
N PHE A 200 -11.05 22.35 6.68
CA PHE A 200 -9.71 21.77 6.89
C PHE A 200 -9.81 20.25 6.67
N PRO A 201 -9.66 19.78 5.43
CA PRO A 201 -9.81 18.36 5.11
C PRO A 201 -8.58 17.56 5.54
N VAL A 202 -8.84 16.43 6.18
CA VAL A 202 -7.85 15.40 6.50
C VAL A 202 -8.39 14.08 5.96
N ILE A 203 -7.60 13.37 5.16
CA ILE A 203 -7.98 12.04 4.67
C ILE A 203 -7.10 10.97 5.30
N ILE A 204 -7.63 9.75 5.35
CA ILE A 204 -6.96 8.61 5.99
C ILE A 204 -5.61 8.30 5.33
N ASP A 205 -5.46 8.59 4.05
CA ASP A 205 -4.23 8.44 3.25
C ASP A 205 -3.02 9.16 3.86
N ASN A 206 -3.27 10.22 4.63
CA ASN A 206 -2.20 10.99 5.27
C ASN A 206 -1.37 10.15 6.27
N MET A 207 -1.94 9.08 6.81
CA MET A 207 -1.21 8.13 7.66
C MET A 207 0.02 7.54 6.97
N MET A 208 -0.01 7.40 5.63
CA MET A 208 1.10 6.90 4.83
C MET A 208 2.24 7.92 4.65
N ASN A 209 1.94 9.22 4.82
CA ASN A 209 2.92 10.29 4.65
C ASN A 209 3.74 10.57 5.92
N LEU A 210 3.34 9.98 7.06
CA LEU A 210 4.01 10.17 8.34
C LEU A 210 5.39 9.53 8.40
N ASP A 211 5.64 8.46 7.64
CA ASP A 211 6.93 7.79 7.58
C ASP A 211 8.07 8.73 7.16
N LEU A 212 7.81 9.70 6.29
CA LEU A 212 8.78 10.75 5.94
C LEU A 212 9.20 11.54 7.18
N LEU A 213 8.24 11.92 8.03
CA LEU A 213 8.50 12.69 9.23
C LEU A 213 9.28 11.87 10.27
N PHE A 214 8.89 10.62 10.50
CA PHE A 214 9.62 9.72 11.38
C PHE A 214 11.06 9.49 10.92
N THR A 215 11.26 9.28 9.63
CA THR A 215 12.57 9.06 9.03
C THR A 215 13.47 10.27 9.22
N VAL A 216 12.99 11.48 8.93
CA VAL A 216 13.76 12.71 9.10
C VAL A 216 14.05 13.02 10.56
N SER A 217 13.10 12.73 11.47
CA SER A 217 13.32 12.88 12.91
C SER A 217 14.49 12.02 13.42
N LYS A 218 14.58 10.76 12.96
CA LYS A 218 15.69 9.86 13.32
C LYS A 218 17.05 10.39 12.92
N TRP A 219 17.18 10.97 11.73
CA TRP A 219 18.47 11.46 11.25
C TRP A 219 18.90 12.77 11.88
N THR A 220 17.93 13.67 12.07
CA THR A 220 18.21 15.01 12.56
C THR A 220 18.29 15.09 14.08
N GLY A 221 17.64 14.15 14.78
CA GLY A 221 17.42 14.25 16.22
C GLY A 221 16.39 15.30 16.60
N ASP A 222 15.74 15.96 15.63
CA ASP A 222 14.70 16.96 15.88
C ASP A 222 13.35 16.27 16.07
N ASN A 223 12.84 16.31 17.31
CA ASN A 223 11.56 15.68 17.67
C ASN A 223 10.35 16.38 17.04
N LYS A 224 10.47 17.60 16.51
CA LYS A 224 9.36 18.32 15.86
C LYS A 224 8.62 17.43 14.84
N TYR A 225 9.37 16.74 14.01
CA TYR A 225 8.78 15.88 12.97
C TYR A 225 8.00 14.70 13.57
N LYS A 226 8.62 13.99 14.51
CA LYS A 226 7.97 12.87 15.22
C LYS A 226 6.74 13.33 15.99
N ASP A 227 6.81 14.46 16.69
CA ASP A 227 5.71 14.98 17.50
C ASP A 227 4.50 15.35 16.63
N ILE A 228 4.73 15.96 15.45
CA ILE A 228 3.68 16.26 14.48
C ILE A 228 3.05 14.97 13.96
N ALA A 229 3.87 13.97 13.60
CA ALA A 229 3.36 12.67 13.12
C ALA A 229 2.49 11.96 14.16
N ILE A 230 2.92 11.94 15.43
CA ILE A 230 2.17 11.34 16.55
C ILE A 230 0.87 12.10 16.79
N LYS A 231 0.88 13.44 16.85
CA LYS A 231 -0.33 14.24 17.02
C LYS A 231 -1.33 13.97 15.91
N HIS A 232 -0.86 13.95 14.66
CA HIS A 232 -1.72 13.62 13.52
C HIS A 232 -2.35 12.23 13.65
N ALA A 233 -1.54 11.20 13.97
CA ALA A 233 -2.02 9.83 14.12
C ALA A 233 -3.07 9.70 15.24
N VAL A 234 -2.87 10.37 16.39
CA VAL A 234 -3.82 10.40 17.51
C VAL A 234 -5.12 11.10 17.11
N THR A 235 -5.05 12.25 16.45
CA THR A 235 -6.24 12.97 15.97
C THR A 235 -7.04 12.13 14.97
N THR A 236 -6.35 11.46 14.05
CA THR A 236 -6.96 10.54 13.08
C THR A 236 -7.60 9.35 13.78
N MET A 237 -6.94 8.74 14.76
CA MET A 237 -7.48 7.63 15.56
C MET A 237 -8.81 8.01 16.23
N ASN A 238 -8.87 9.18 16.82
CA ASN A 238 -10.03 9.63 17.57
C ASN A 238 -11.22 10.04 16.71
N ASN A 239 -11.00 10.46 15.46
CA ASN A 239 -12.03 11.09 14.65
C ASN A 239 -12.40 10.35 13.36
N HIS A 240 -11.49 9.55 12.78
CA HIS A 240 -11.70 8.91 11.47
C HIS A 240 -12.31 7.52 11.56
N PHE A 241 -12.48 6.94 12.74
CA PHE A 241 -12.93 5.56 12.86
C PHE A 241 -14.31 5.44 13.46
N ARG A 242 -15.06 4.45 12.97
CA ARG A 242 -16.33 3.99 13.53
C ARG A 242 -16.06 2.98 14.64
N PRO A 243 -17.08 2.63 15.46
CA PRO A 243 -16.91 1.64 16.54
C PRO A 243 -16.47 0.25 16.06
N ASP A 244 -16.70 -0.09 14.80
CA ASP A 244 -16.30 -1.34 14.16
C ASP A 244 -14.90 -1.28 13.50
N TYR A 245 -14.13 -0.21 13.74
CA TYR A 245 -12.81 0.07 13.18
C TYR A 245 -12.77 0.33 11.67
N THR A 246 -13.92 0.44 10.98
CA THR A 246 -13.92 1.01 9.64
C THR A 246 -13.68 2.52 9.70
N CYS A 247 -12.99 3.09 8.70
CA CYS A 247 -12.70 4.53 8.71
C CYS A 247 -13.49 5.30 7.67
N TRP A 248 -13.80 6.56 8.01
CA TRP A 248 -14.17 7.56 7.03
C TRP A 248 -12.96 7.97 6.19
N HIS A 249 -13.20 8.18 4.91
CA HIS A 249 -12.14 8.66 4.02
C HIS A 249 -11.73 10.09 4.39
N VAL A 250 -12.69 11.01 4.51
CA VAL A 250 -12.46 12.44 4.77
C VAL A 250 -13.09 12.85 6.10
N VAL A 251 -12.31 13.48 6.97
CA VAL A 251 -12.82 14.25 8.11
C VAL A 251 -12.37 15.69 7.94
N SER A 252 -13.32 16.62 7.92
CA SER A 252 -13.04 18.04 7.90
C SER A 252 -13.20 18.64 9.30
N TYR A 253 -12.34 19.59 9.62
CA TYR A 253 -12.29 20.23 10.93
C TYR A 253 -12.55 21.73 10.83
N ASN A 254 -13.16 22.29 11.88
CA ASN A 254 -13.23 23.72 12.12
C ASN A 254 -11.88 24.23 12.69
N ASN A 255 -11.67 25.54 12.65
CA ASN A 255 -10.42 26.16 13.14
C ASN A 255 -10.17 25.96 14.64
N ASP A 256 -11.22 25.65 15.42
CA ASP A 256 -11.14 25.35 16.84
C ASP A 256 -10.81 23.88 17.17
N GLY A 257 -10.61 23.05 16.13
CA GLY A 257 -10.31 21.62 16.25
C GLY A 257 -11.52 20.71 16.33
N THR A 258 -12.74 21.25 16.35
CA THR A 258 -13.96 20.42 16.31
C THR A 258 -14.17 19.82 14.92
N VAL A 259 -14.77 18.63 14.86
CA VAL A 259 -15.14 17.99 13.58
C VAL A 259 -16.26 18.78 12.91
N GLU A 260 -16.04 19.25 11.69
CA GLU A 260 -17.06 19.88 10.85
C GLU A 260 -18.00 18.82 10.26
N ARG A 261 -17.42 17.83 9.57
CA ARG A 261 -18.16 16.75 8.90
C ARG A 261 -17.25 15.58 8.55
N LYS A 262 -17.89 14.41 8.36
CA LYS A 262 -17.23 13.16 7.95
C LYS A 262 -17.84 12.72 6.62
N GLN A 263 -16.99 12.44 5.63
CA GLN A 263 -17.43 12.21 4.27
C GLN A 263 -16.50 11.24 3.54
N THR A 264 -16.85 10.94 2.30
CA THR A 264 -15.96 10.30 1.35
C THR A 264 -15.71 11.18 0.12
N HIS A 265 -14.58 10.95 -0.55
CA HIS A 265 -14.27 11.52 -1.86
C HIS A 265 -14.05 10.42 -2.91
N GLN A 266 -13.61 9.22 -2.48
CA GLN A 266 -13.30 8.09 -3.36
C GLN A 266 -14.14 6.84 -3.06
N GLY A 267 -14.83 6.76 -1.92
CA GLY A 267 -15.73 5.69 -1.56
C GLY A 267 -17.14 5.84 -2.15
N LYS A 268 -17.97 4.82 -1.99
CA LYS A 268 -19.33 4.73 -2.51
C LYS A 268 -20.23 5.85 -2.00
N ASN A 269 -20.24 6.07 -0.68
CA ASN A 269 -20.97 7.14 0.01
C ASN A 269 -20.30 7.46 1.34
N ASP A 270 -20.80 8.50 2.04
CA ASP A 270 -20.21 8.98 3.30
C ASP A 270 -20.20 7.93 4.42
N ASP A 271 -21.11 6.96 4.40
CA ASP A 271 -21.19 5.89 5.39
C ASP A 271 -20.47 4.60 4.97
N SER A 272 -19.99 4.51 3.73
CA SER A 272 -19.30 3.33 3.21
C SER A 272 -17.83 3.23 3.67
N SER A 273 -17.26 2.07 3.41
CA SER A 273 -15.89 1.72 3.80
C SER A 273 -15.02 1.49 2.57
N TRP A 274 -14.51 2.58 2.00
CA TRP A 274 -13.60 2.54 0.85
C TRP A 274 -12.38 1.66 1.15
N SER A 275 -12.18 0.59 0.38
CA SER A 275 -11.24 -0.49 0.72
C SER A 275 -9.80 -0.03 0.82
N ARG A 276 -9.33 0.83 -0.10
CA ARG A 276 -7.96 1.35 -0.02
C ARG A 276 -7.75 2.26 1.18
N GLY A 277 -8.78 2.97 1.65
CA GLY A 277 -8.72 3.73 2.90
C GLY A 277 -8.46 2.85 4.12
N GLN A 278 -9.10 1.67 4.19
CA GLN A 278 -8.86 0.70 5.26
C GLN A 278 -7.42 0.14 5.18
N ALA A 279 -6.93 -0.10 3.97
CA ALA A 279 -5.55 -0.54 3.74
C ALA A 279 -4.53 0.52 4.18
N TRP A 280 -4.74 1.80 3.84
CA TRP A 280 -3.90 2.90 4.33
C TRP A 280 -3.88 2.97 5.86
N ALA A 281 -5.04 2.77 6.49
CA ALA A 281 -5.15 2.81 7.93
C ALA A 281 -4.30 1.74 8.61
N VAL A 282 -4.46 0.46 8.25
CA VAL A 282 -3.71 -0.63 8.90
C VAL A 282 -2.22 -0.48 8.68
N TYR A 283 -1.77 -0.12 7.47
CA TYR A 283 -0.37 0.12 7.18
C TYR A 283 0.18 1.28 8.02
N GLY A 284 -0.52 2.43 8.01
CA GLY A 284 -0.09 3.63 8.71
C GLY A 284 0.03 3.45 10.23
N TYR A 285 -0.94 2.78 10.88
CA TYR A 285 -0.84 2.52 12.33
C TYR A 285 0.21 1.46 12.67
N THR A 286 0.45 0.47 11.80
CA THR A 286 1.58 -0.46 11.95
C THR A 286 2.91 0.29 11.90
N SER A 287 3.06 1.22 10.96
CA SER A 287 4.23 2.10 10.87
C SER A 287 4.39 3.00 12.10
N CYS A 288 3.29 3.58 12.61
CA CYS A 288 3.34 4.38 13.84
C CYS A 288 3.87 3.58 15.04
N TYR A 289 3.45 2.32 15.19
CA TYR A 289 4.00 1.45 16.23
C TYR A 289 5.49 1.16 16.02
N ARG A 290 5.90 0.82 14.80
CA ARG A 290 7.33 0.62 14.47
C ARG A 290 8.20 1.80 14.92
N GLU A 291 7.69 3.02 14.73
CA GLU A 291 8.45 4.25 14.96
C GLU A 291 8.40 4.75 16.40
N THR A 292 7.39 4.37 17.17
CA THR A 292 7.14 4.91 18.51
C THR A 292 7.26 3.88 19.63
N ASN A 293 7.06 2.60 19.33
CA ASN A 293 6.82 1.51 20.28
C ASN A 293 5.60 1.76 21.21
N ASP A 294 4.68 2.65 20.81
CA ASP A 294 3.44 2.88 21.56
C ASP A 294 2.42 1.78 21.21
N THR A 295 2.15 0.93 22.21
CA THR A 295 1.21 -0.20 22.07
C THR A 295 -0.21 0.23 21.77
N THR A 296 -0.58 1.49 21.98
CA THR A 296 -1.87 2.04 21.56
C THR A 296 -2.04 1.93 20.04
N PHE A 297 -0.99 2.30 19.27
CA PHE A 297 -1.00 2.16 17.81
C PHE A 297 -1.00 0.71 17.37
N LEU A 298 -0.26 -0.18 18.06
CA LEU A 298 -0.26 -1.61 17.76
C LEU A 298 -1.65 -2.23 17.93
N ASN A 299 -2.27 -2.01 19.09
CA ASN A 299 -3.60 -2.54 19.38
C ASN A 299 -4.64 -2.00 18.37
N PHE A 300 -4.49 -0.75 17.95
CA PHE A 300 -5.36 -0.15 16.96
C PHE A 300 -5.17 -0.77 15.57
N ALA A 301 -3.93 -0.99 15.15
CA ALA A 301 -3.60 -1.68 13.90
C ALA A 301 -4.14 -3.12 13.88
N VAL A 302 -4.06 -3.84 15.00
CA VAL A 302 -4.63 -5.19 15.18
C VAL A 302 -6.14 -5.18 14.95
N ASN A 303 -6.87 -4.25 15.57
CA ASN A 303 -8.32 -4.16 15.41
C ASN A 303 -8.72 -3.84 13.96
N ILE A 304 -7.97 -2.95 13.28
CA ILE A 304 -8.21 -2.65 11.85
C ILE A 304 -7.91 -3.90 11.01
N ALA A 305 -6.83 -4.62 11.29
CA ALA A 305 -6.48 -5.83 10.55
C ALA A 305 -7.54 -6.93 10.69
N ASP A 306 -8.03 -7.16 11.90
CA ASP A 306 -9.10 -8.14 12.17
C ASP A 306 -10.41 -7.71 11.46
N MET A 307 -10.77 -6.42 11.48
CA MET A 307 -11.90 -5.87 10.73
C MET A 307 -11.73 -6.11 9.21
N ILE A 308 -10.56 -5.86 8.63
CA ILE A 308 -10.30 -6.12 7.20
C ILE A 308 -10.53 -7.60 6.87
N MET A 309 -9.96 -8.52 7.65
CA MET A 309 -10.14 -9.96 7.45
C MET A 309 -11.60 -10.39 7.60
N GLU A 310 -12.38 -9.71 8.45
CA GLU A 310 -13.80 -9.96 8.60
C GLU A 310 -14.62 -9.41 7.41
N ARG A 311 -14.29 -8.23 6.89
CA ARG A 311 -15.06 -7.57 5.81
C ARG A 311 -14.75 -8.10 4.42
N VAL A 312 -13.51 -8.51 4.14
CA VAL A 312 -13.10 -9.06 2.84
C VAL A 312 -13.44 -10.54 2.78
N LYS A 313 -14.57 -10.88 2.12
CA LYS A 313 -15.10 -12.25 2.01
C LYS A 313 -14.82 -12.92 0.66
N THR A 314 -13.96 -12.35 -0.17
CA THR A 314 -13.59 -12.90 -1.47
C THR A 314 -12.64 -14.09 -1.31
N ASP A 315 -12.81 -15.11 -2.15
CA ASP A 315 -12.02 -16.35 -2.06
C ASP A 315 -10.52 -16.12 -2.29
N ASP A 316 -10.17 -15.08 -3.05
CA ASP A 316 -8.81 -14.67 -3.39
C ASP A 316 -8.22 -13.63 -2.43
N ALA A 317 -8.98 -13.17 -1.44
CA ALA A 317 -8.64 -12.09 -0.50
C ALA A 317 -8.34 -10.73 -1.19
N ILE A 318 -8.75 -10.54 -2.44
CA ILE A 318 -8.69 -9.24 -3.11
C ILE A 318 -10.04 -8.55 -2.90
N PRO A 319 -10.09 -7.36 -2.26
CA PRO A 319 -11.34 -6.69 -1.96
C PRO A 319 -12.00 -6.13 -3.22
N TYR A 320 -13.30 -5.91 -3.15
CA TYR A 320 -13.96 -4.96 -4.03
C TYR A 320 -13.48 -3.54 -3.71
N TRP A 321 -13.68 -2.60 -4.63
CA TRP A 321 -13.22 -1.21 -4.52
C TRP A 321 -13.75 -0.47 -3.27
N ASP A 322 -14.89 -0.90 -2.74
CA ASP A 322 -15.50 -0.45 -1.47
C ASP A 322 -16.15 -1.66 -0.81
N TYR A 323 -16.03 -1.82 0.51
CA TYR A 323 -16.58 -2.98 1.23
C TYR A 323 -18.11 -3.01 1.24
N ASP A 324 -18.74 -1.87 0.96
CA ASP A 324 -20.18 -1.71 0.88
C ASP A 324 -20.67 -1.58 -0.59
N ALA A 325 -19.82 -1.88 -1.56
CA ALA A 325 -20.20 -1.93 -2.97
C ALA A 325 -21.20 -3.07 -3.23
N PRO A 326 -22.11 -2.92 -4.21
CA PRO A 326 -22.94 -4.04 -4.65
C PRO A 326 -22.07 -5.21 -5.13
N VAL A 327 -22.35 -6.41 -4.66
CA VAL A 327 -21.60 -7.61 -5.07
C VAL A 327 -22.24 -8.20 -6.33
N THR A 328 -21.69 -7.86 -7.48
CA THR A 328 -22.10 -8.36 -8.81
C THR A 328 -20.87 -8.79 -9.61
N GLU A 329 -21.09 -9.44 -10.76
CA GLU A 329 -20.00 -9.80 -11.67
C GLU A 329 -19.25 -8.57 -12.24
N GLU A 330 -19.93 -7.41 -12.32
CA GLU A 330 -19.37 -6.15 -12.82
C GLU A 330 -18.60 -5.38 -11.76
N THR A 331 -18.72 -5.71 -10.46
CA THR A 331 -18.11 -4.94 -9.38
C THR A 331 -16.59 -5.08 -9.40
N PRO A 332 -15.84 -3.98 -9.61
CA PRO A 332 -14.40 -4.08 -9.77
C PRO A 332 -13.69 -4.43 -8.46
N ARG A 333 -12.63 -5.22 -8.61
CA ARG A 333 -11.67 -5.51 -7.54
C ARG A 333 -10.67 -4.37 -7.41
N ASP A 334 -10.06 -4.23 -6.24
CA ASP A 334 -8.97 -3.27 -6.04
C ASP A 334 -7.68 -3.96 -5.61
N ALA A 335 -6.87 -4.33 -6.59
CA ALA A 335 -5.55 -4.93 -6.35
C ALA A 335 -4.63 -3.98 -5.56
N SER A 336 -4.82 -2.65 -5.67
CA SER A 336 -4.02 -1.69 -4.90
C SER A 336 -4.31 -1.76 -3.41
N ALA A 337 -5.57 -1.86 -3.01
CA ALA A 337 -5.95 -2.04 -1.61
C ALA A 337 -5.41 -3.36 -1.04
N ALA A 338 -5.45 -4.44 -1.85
CA ALA A 338 -4.89 -5.73 -1.49
C ALA A 338 -3.37 -5.66 -1.28
N ALA A 339 -2.63 -5.06 -2.21
CA ALA A 339 -1.17 -4.95 -2.15
C ALA A 339 -0.72 -4.18 -0.89
N VAL A 340 -1.35 -3.04 -0.60
CA VAL A 340 -1.09 -2.26 0.63
C VAL A 340 -1.40 -3.07 1.89
N THR A 341 -2.54 -3.77 1.91
CA THR A 341 -2.91 -4.63 3.04
C THR A 341 -1.88 -5.72 3.26
N ALA A 342 -1.43 -6.42 2.21
CA ALA A 342 -0.41 -7.46 2.32
C ALA A 342 0.90 -6.93 2.89
N ALA A 343 1.39 -5.78 2.39
CA ALA A 343 2.61 -5.16 2.89
C ALA A 343 2.50 -4.78 4.38
N GLY A 344 1.37 -4.18 4.79
CA GLY A 344 1.11 -3.84 6.19
C GLY A 344 0.98 -5.08 7.10
N PHE A 345 0.29 -6.11 6.64
CA PHE A 345 0.07 -7.35 7.41
C PHE A 345 1.36 -8.16 7.63
N ILE A 346 2.25 -8.22 6.62
CA ILE A 346 3.55 -8.86 6.79
C ILE A 346 4.34 -8.18 7.91
N GLU A 347 4.36 -6.86 7.94
CA GLU A 347 5.03 -6.12 9.01
C GLU A 347 4.35 -6.35 10.36
N LEU A 348 3.01 -6.19 10.43
CA LEU A 348 2.23 -6.40 11.65
C LEU A 348 2.44 -7.81 12.23
N SER A 349 2.58 -8.81 11.37
CA SER A 349 2.79 -10.21 11.78
C SER A 349 4.03 -10.41 12.63
N THR A 350 5.04 -9.55 12.47
CA THR A 350 6.30 -9.61 13.25
C THR A 350 6.21 -8.93 14.62
N MET A 351 5.12 -8.21 14.87
CA MET A 351 4.96 -7.34 16.03
C MET A 351 4.02 -7.90 17.11
N VAL A 352 3.27 -8.95 16.77
CA VAL A 352 2.25 -9.54 17.67
C VAL A 352 2.46 -11.04 17.86
N PRO A 353 2.12 -11.60 19.04
CA PRO A 353 2.31 -13.04 19.32
C PRO A 353 1.52 -13.95 18.34
N ASP A 354 0.30 -13.57 17.96
CA ASP A 354 -0.56 -14.29 17.00
C ASP A 354 -0.41 -13.78 15.57
N GLY A 355 0.82 -13.39 15.21
CA GLY A 355 1.11 -12.76 13.91
C GLY A 355 0.93 -13.69 12.71
N LYS A 356 0.97 -15.02 12.94
CA LYS A 356 0.82 -16.01 11.86
C LYS A 356 -0.45 -15.82 11.04
N LYS A 357 -1.59 -15.47 11.65
CA LYS A 357 -2.85 -15.25 10.93
C LYS A 357 -2.76 -14.11 9.90
N TYR A 358 -2.03 -13.04 10.24
CA TYR A 358 -1.81 -11.91 9.33
C TYR A 358 -0.83 -12.26 8.21
N LEU A 359 0.22 -13.01 8.54
CA LEU A 359 1.17 -13.49 7.55
C LEU A 359 0.50 -14.43 6.55
N ASP A 360 -0.28 -15.41 7.02
CA ASP A 360 -1.01 -16.36 6.15
C ASP A 360 -1.99 -15.62 5.22
N TYR A 361 -2.66 -14.58 5.75
CA TYR A 361 -3.58 -13.77 4.96
C TYR A 361 -2.85 -12.92 3.90
N ALA A 362 -1.74 -12.29 4.28
CA ALA A 362 -0.89 -11.54 3.37
C ALA A 362 -0.31 -12.43 2.26
N GLU A 363 0.15 -13.63 2.57
CA GLU A 363 0.61 -14.60 1.58
C GLU A 363 -0.51 -15.01 0.61
N LYS A 364 -1.72 -15.20 1.10
CA LYS A 364 -2.88 -15.48 0.26
C LYS A 364 -3.10 -14.35 -0.74
N ILE A 365 -3.06 -13.09 -0.29
CA ILE A 365 -3.16 -11.91 -1.16
C ILE A 365 -2.03 -11.92 -2.20
N LEU A 366 -0.77 -12.04 -1.78
CA LEU A 366 0.37 -11.99 -2.70
C LEU A 366 0.35 -13.13 -3.73
N LYS A 367 -0.08 -14.33 -3.34
CA LYS A 367 -0.28 -15.46 -4.27
C LYS A 367 -1.37 -15.16 -5.29
N SER A 368 -2.48 -14.56 -4.85
CA SER A 368 -3.56 -14.13 -5.75
C SER A 368 -3.07 -13.05 -6.73
N LEU A 369 -2.37 -12.03 -6.24
CA LEU A 369 -1.79 -10.96 -7.07
C LEU A 369 -0.73 -11.50 -8.06
N SER A 370 -0.04 -12.60 -7.73
CA SER A 370 0.94 -13.27 -8.60
C SER A 370 0.30 -14.29 -9.58
N SER A 371 -1.01 -14.45 -9.54
CA SER A 371 -1.75 -15.33 -10.46
C SER A 371 -2.03 -14.64 -11.80
N ASP A 372 -2.41 -15.41 -12.81
CA ASP A 372 -2.78 -14.88 -14.13
C ASP A 372 -4.05 -14.01 -14.11
N ALA A 373 -4.80 -14.00 -13.00
CA ALA A 373 -5.96 -13.13 -12.82
C ALA A 373 -5.56 -11.67 -12.53
N TYR A 374 -4.40 -11.45 -11.92
CA TYR A 374 -3.97 -10.10 -11.49
C TYR A 374 -2.58 -9.69 -11.98
N LEU A 375 -1.74 -10.64 -12.36
CA LEU A 375 -0.38 -10.36 -12.85
C LEU A 375 -0.39 -10.22 -14.37
N ALA A 376 0.10 -9.11 -14.87
CA ALA A 376 0.26 -8.90 -16.30
C ALA A 376 1.25 -9.90 -16.92
N LYS A 377 1.13 -10.15 -18.21
CA LYS A 377 2.19 -10.83 -18.96
C LYS A 377 3.29 -9.84 -19.31
N ALA A 378 4.52 -10.32 -19.34
CA ALA A 378 5.66 -9.50 -19.72
C ALA A 378 5.47 -8.86 -21.11
N GLY A 379 5.65 -7.54 -21.21
CA GLY A 379 5.44 -6.76 -22.44
C GLY A 379 3.99 -6.33 -22.70
N GLU A 380 3.05 -6.74 -21.86
CA GLU A 380 1.63 -6.31 -21.95
C GLU A 380 1.31 -5.21 -20.92
N ASN A 381 0.04 -4.84 -20.80
CA ASN A 381 -0.50 -3.91 -19.78
C ASN A 381 0.20 -2.55 -19.73
N GLN A 382 0.70 -2.05 -20.85
CA GLN A 382 1.42 -0.77 -20.94
C GLN A 382 2.58 -0.65 -19.93
N GLY A 383 3.21 -1.77 -19.56
CA GLY A 383 4.34 -1.80 -18.64
C GLY A 383 4.00 -1.72 -17.16
N PHE A 384 2.73 -1.86 -16.77
CA PHE A 384 2.33 -2.04 -15.37
C PHE A 384 2.34 -3.51 -14.97
N ILE A 385 2.63 -3.80 -13.70
CA ILE A 385 2.80 -5.15 -13.16
C ILE A 385 1.45 -5.80 -12.88
N LEU A 386 0.56 -5.09 -12.16
CA LEU A 386 -0.73 -5.60 -11.74
C LEU A 386 -1.88 -5.08 -12.62
N LEU A 387 -2.93 -5.87 -12.71
CA LEU A 387 -4.22 -5.58 -13.30
C LEU A 387 -5.23 -5.19 -12.19
N HIS A 388 -6.44 -4.73 -12.59
CA HIS A 388 -7.64 -4.69 -11.76
C HIS A 388 -7.52 -3.86 -10.46
N SER A 389 -7.24 -2.58 -10.60
CA SER A 389 -7.31 -1.62 -9.49
C SER A 389 -8.34 -0.53 -9.75
N VAL A 390 -8.74 0.20 -8.70
CA VAL A 390 -9.68 1.32 -8.80
C VAL A 390 -9.10 2.58 -8.17
N GLY A 391 -8.85 3.62 -8.97
CA GLY A 391 -8.38 4.91 -8.48
C GLY A 391 -9.49 5.66 -7.74
N SER A 392 -10.54 6.04 -8.46
CA SER A 392 -11.70 6.73 -7.89
C SER A 392 -12.95 6.52 -8.73
N LEU A 393 -13.77 5.54 -8.34
CA LEU A 393 -14.99 5.21 -9.06
C LEU A 393 -16.02 6.36 -9.06
N PRO A 394 -16.27 7.08 -7.94
CA PRO A 394 -17.20 8.21 -7.94
C PRO A 394 -16.83 9.36 -8.89
N ASN A 395 -15.54 9.45 -9.25
CA ASN A 395 -15.03 10.48 -10.16
C ASN A 395 -14.87 9.95 -11.60
N GLY A 396 -15.33 8.73 -11.90
CA GLY A 396 -15.17 8.09 -13.22
C GLY A 396 -13.70 7.95 -13.62
N SER A 397 -12.80 7.77 -12.67
CA SER A 397 -11.36 7.80 -12.91
C SER A 397 -10.68 6.50 -12.49
N GLU A 398 -9.90 5.93 -13.44
CA GLU A 398 -9.05 4.78 -13.16
C GLU A 398 -9.86 3.59 -12.59
N ILE A 399 -10.90 3.17 -13.35
CA ILE A 399 -11.78 2.06 -13.00
C ILE A 399 -11.28 0.80 -13.70
N ASP A 400 -11.08 -0.27 -12.94
CA ASP A 400 -10.58 -1.56 -13.41
C ASP A 400 -9.33 -1.41 -14.31
N THR A 401 -8.31 -0.76 -13.77
CA THR A 401 -7.10 -0.39 -14.51
C THR A 401 -5.85 -0.59 -13.64
N PRO A 402 -4.66 -0.77 -14.24
CA PRO A 402 -3.41 -0.79 -13.47
C PRO A 402 -3.13 0.56 -12.81
N LEU A 403 -2.50 0.51 -11.64
CA LEU A 403 -2.08 1.69 -10.89
C LEU A 403 -0.65 1.50 -10.40
N ASN A 404 0.21 2.50 -10.60
CA ASN A 404 1.62 2.42 -10.23
C ASN A 404 1.87 2.19 -8.72
N TYR A 405 0.94 2.60 -7.86
CA TYR A 405 1.04 2.32 -6.42
C TYR A 405 0.60 0.89 -6.05
N ALA A 406 -0.24 0.25 -6.85
CA ALA A 406 -0.49 -1.19 -6.71
C ALA A 406 0.80 -1.98 -6.94
N ASP A 407 1.53 -1.65 -8.00
CA ASP A 407 2.82 -2.24 -8.34
C ASP A 407 3.86 -2.03 -7.23
N TYR A 408 3.93 -0.81 -6.70
CA TYR A 408 4.87 -0.46 -5.63
C TYR A 408 4.65 -1.31 -4.37
N TYR A 409 3.41 -1.36 -3.85
CA TYR A 409 3.11 -2.11 -2.63
C TYR A 409 3.13 -3.62 -2.83
N PHE A 410 2.87 -4.10 -4.04
CA PHE A 410 3.09 -5.51 -4.39
C PHE A 410 4.58 -5.88 -4.25
N LEU A 411 5.48 -5.10 -4.83
CA LEU A 411 6.92 -5.32 -4.71
C LEU A 411 7.41 -5.18 -3.27
N GLU A 412 6.90 -4.22 -2.52
CA GLU A 412 7.20 -4.09 -1.09
C GLU A 412 6.76 -5.33 -0.32
N GLY A 413 5.57 -5.85 -0.60
CA GLY A 413 5.07 -7.10 -0.01
C GLY A 413 5.98 -8.29 -0.31
N LEU A 414 6.42 -8.44 -1.57
CA LEU A 414 7.38 -9.48 -1.96
C LEU A 414 8.72 -9.33 -1.23
N MET A 415 9.21 -8.11 -1.13
CA MET A 415 10.48 -7.80 -0.42
C MET A 415 10.36 -8.13 1.06
N ARG A 416 9.30 -7.68 1.74
CA ARG A 416 9.06 -7.97 3.15
C ARG A 416 8.93 -9.47 3.43
N LYS A 417 8.22 -10.21 2.55
CA LYS A 417 8.09 -11.67 2.68
C LYS A 417 9.44 -12.35 2.53
N ARG A 418 10.24 -12.01 1.49
CA ARG A 418 11.60 -12.55 1.31
C ARG A 418 12.48 -12.33 2.55
N ASP A 419 12.40 -11.16 3.15
CA ASP A 419 13.27 -10.80 4.28
C ASP A 419 12.86 -11.52 5.59
N LEU A 420 11.59 -11.92 5.73
CA LEU A 420 11.18 -12.82 6.80
C LEU A 420 11.77 -14.21 6.67
N GLU A 421 11.96 -14.71 5.48
CA GLU A 421 12.50 -16.06 5.22
C GLU A 421 14.02 -16.16 5.41
N LYS A 422 14.71 -15.01 5.40
CA LYS A 422 16.14 -14.97 5.67
C LYS A 422 16.51 -14.98 7.15
N LYS A 423 15.52 -14.76 8.03
CA LYS A 423 15.67 -14.76 9.50
C LYS A 423 15.40 -16.12 10.07
#